data_492aa98ecf19aa4712ba41ed162ca7ff
#
_entry.id   492aa98ecf19aa4712ba41ed162ca7ff
#
_cell.length_a   1.000
_cell.length_b   1.000
_cell.length_c   1.000
_cell.angle_alpha   90.00
_cell.angle_beta   90.00
_cell.angle_gamma   90.00
#
_symmetry.space_group_name_H-M   'P 1'
#
loop_
_entity.id
_entity.type
_entity.pdbx_description
1 polymer ?
#
loop_
_entity_poly.entity_id
_entity_poly.type
_entity_poly.pdbx_seq_one_letter_code
_entity_poly.pdbx_strand_id
1 'polypeptide(L)'
;MNIEAAREALFGDAIASEDARPLSLLPALPEGRQRAALARGEALMRALALVDEARADEPEDSGADPALRRLEAKVDLLVGLVGALIQRDQPADPVRRLHWSSRGASVVLDADDDAPIVGDAVVLRLQPSDTLPEALQLPAHVLAIETIEGAPRAWLRFDPLPPNLEALLERYLFRLHRRAVAERRRQR
;
A
#
# COMPACT_ATOMS: atom_id res chain seq x y z
N MET A 1 -8.45 2.72 22.89
CA MET A 1 -9.36 1.66 22.38
C MET A 1 -8.66 0.32 22.61
N ASN A 2 -9.36 -0.77 22.92
CA ASN A 2 -8.70 -2.07 23.02
C ASN A 2 -8.41 -2.66 21.63
N ILE A 3 -7.51 -3.64 21.56
CA ILE A 3 -7.02 -4.23 20.30
C ILE A 3 -8.15 -4.89 19.50
N GLU A 4 -9.05 -5.60 20.17
CA GLU A 4 -10.17 -6.29 19.51
C GLU A 4 -11.14 -5.30 18.84
N ALA A 5 -11.45 -4.20 19.54
CA ALA A 5 -12.27 -3.13 18.96
C ALA A 5 -11.55 -2.41 17.80
N ALA A 6 -10.22 -2.25 17.86
CA ALA A 6 -9.45 -1.71 16.75
C ALA A 6 -9.49 -2.66 15.54
N ARG A 7 -9.31 -3.96 15.75
CA ARG A 7 -9.39 -4.99 14.71
C ARG A 7 -10.75 -4.99 14.03
N GLU A 8 -11.82 -5.02 14.81
CA GLU A 8 -13.19 -5.02 14.28
C GLU A 8 -13.47 -3.74 13.48
N ALA A 9 -13.09 -2.57 14.01
CA ALA A 9 -13.28 -1.29 13.33
C ALA A 9 -12.56 -1.21 11.96
N LEU A 10 -11.38 -1.82 11.85
CA LEU A 10 -10.57 -1.75 10.63
C LEU A 10 -10.87 -2.87 9.63
N PHE A 11 -11.21 -4.07 10.11
CA PHE A 11 -11.24 -5.27 9.27
C PHE A 11 -12.54 -6.07 9.31
N GLY A 12 -13.48 -5.78 10.23
CA GLY A 12 -14.66 -6.62 10.50
C GLY A 12 -15.45 -7.02 9.26
N ASP A 13 -15.90 -6.05 8.47
CA ASP A 13 -16.66 -6.25 7.22
C ASP A 13 -15.93 -5.67 5.98
N ALA A 14 -14.66 -5.29 6.11
CA ALA A 14 -13.86 -4.73 5.04
C ALA A 14 -13.00 -5.81 4.36
N ILE A 15 -12.77 -5.66 3.06
CA ILE A 15 -11.79 -6.47 2.34
C ILE A 15 -10.40 -6.06 2.83
N ALA A 16 -9.68 -7.02 3.40
CA ALA A 16 -8.35 -6.79 3.91
C ALA A 16 -7.33 -7.71 3.24
N SER A 17 -6.08 -7.25 3.20
CA SER A 17 -4.93 -8.00 2.67
C SER A 17 -3.77 -7.94 3.65
N GLU A 18 -3.06 -9.05 3.78
CA GLU A 18 -1.77 -9.12 4.46
C GLU A 18 -0.66 -9.03 3.42
N ASP A 19 0.35 -8.23 3.70
CA ASP A 19 1.48 -8.00 2.80
C ASP A 19 2.75 -7.63 3.58
N ALA A 20 3.89 -7.62 2.89
CA ALA A 20 5.14 -7.07 3.38
C ALA A 20 5.64 -6.05 2.35
N ARG A 21 5.69 -4.77 2.74
CA ARG A 21 5.96 -3.66 1.83
C ARG A 21 6.92 -2.64 2.44
N PRO A 22 7.68 -1.91 1.59
CA PRO A 22 8.37 -0.73 2.05
C PRO A 22 7.36 0.27 2.61
N LEU A 23 7.48 0.60 3.89
CA LEU A 23 6.59 1.54 4.55
C LEU A 23 7.26 2.21 5.75
N SER A 24 6.75 3.41 6.08
CA SER A 24 7.13 4.17 7.27
C SER A 24 5.93 4.94 7.82
N LEU A 25 5.98 5.25 9.11
CA LEU A 25 5.07 6.19 9.75
C LEU A 25 5.75 7.55 9.82
N LEU A 26 5.11 8.56 9.26
CA LEU A 26 5.59 9.94 9.25
C LEU A 26 4.72 10.79 10.16
N PRO A 27 5.24 11.93 10.67
CA PRO A 27 4.42 12.93 11.35
C PRO A 27 3.28 13.43 10.46
N ALA A 28 2.19 13.87 11.09
CA ALA A 28 1.05 14.45 10.39
C ALA A 28 1.46 15.60 9.45
N LEU A 29 0.86 15.64 8.27
CA LEU A 29 1.09 16.71 7.30
C LEU A 29 0.13 17.89 7.54
N PRO A 30 0.57 19.13 7.28
CA PRO A 30 -0.34 20.25 7.18
C PRO A 30 -1.42 20.02 6.12
N GLU A 31 -2.65 20.54 6.33
CA GLU A 31 -3.82 20.28 5.45
C GLU A 31 -3.54 20.43 3.94
N GLY A 32 -2.80 21.48 3.54
CA GLY A 32 -2.48 21.70 2.12
C GLY A 32 -1.62 20.59 1.53
N ARG A 33 -0.65 20.09 2.30
CA ARG A 33 0.20 18.95 1.91
C ARG A 33 -0.56 17.65 1.94
N GLN A 34 -1.46 17.48 2.91
CA GLN A 34 -2.32 16.29 3.00
C GLN A 34 -3.21 16.16 1.75
N ARG A 35 -3.89 17.25 1.34
CA ARG A 35 -4.69 17.26 0.10
C ARG A 35 -3.86 16.92 -1.14
N ALA A 36 -2.67 17.50 -1.26
CA ALA A 36 -1.77 17.20 -2.37
C ALA A 36 -1.28 15.73 -2.36
N ALA A 37 -1.02 15.16 -1.17
CA ALA A 37 -0.63 13.76 -1.00
C ALA A 37 -1.77 12.81 -1.43
N LEU A 38 -3.01 13.09 -1.01
CA LEU A 38 -4.18 12.31 -1.41
C LEU A 38 -4.46 12.39 -2.91
N ALA A 39 -4.29 13.56 -3.54
CA ALA A 39 -4.43 13.70 -4.99
C ALA A 39 -3.36 12.91 -5.76
N ARG A 40 -2.10 12.90 -5.29
CA ARG A 40 -1.05 12.04 -5.86
C ARG A 40 -1.36 10.57 -5.64
N GLY A 41 -1.84 10.20 -4.46
CA GLY A 41 -2.28 8.83 -4.16
C GLY A 41 -3.38 8.35 -5.11
N GLU A 42 -4.36 9.19 -5.42
CA GLU A 42 -5.41 8.86 -6.42
C GLU A 42 -4.81 8.62 -7.81
N ALA A 43 -3.87 9.46 -8.26
CA ALA A 43 -3.19 9.29 -9.52
C ALA A 43 -2.37 7.98 -9.57
N LEU A 44 -1.63 7.67 -8.49
CA LEU A 44 -0.88 6.43 -8.34
C LEU A 44 -1.79 5.19 -8.40
N MET A 45 -2.88 5.18 -7.63
CA MET A 45 -3.82 4.05 -7.60
C MET A 45 -4.52 3.85 -8.94
N ARG A 46 -4.76 4.93 -9.69
CA ARG A 46 -5.29 4.88 -11.05
C ARG A 46 -4.27 4.28 -12.04
N ALA A 47 -3.00 4.67 -11.94
CA ALA A 47 -1.92 4.10 -12.75
C ALA A 47 -1.73 2.59 -12.46
N LEU A 48 -1.77 2.17 -11.19
CA LEU A 48 -1.73 0.75 -10.80
C LEU A 48 -2.90 -0.05 -11.37
N ALA A 49 -4.10 0.54 -11.40
CA ALA A 49 -5.26 -0.13 -11.99
C ALA A 49 -5.06 -0.40 -13.49
N LEU A 50 -4.53 0.58 -14.24
CA LEU A 50 -4.25 0.42 -15.67
C LEU A 50 -3.17 -0.65 -15.94
N VAL A 51 -2.09 -0.67 -15.15
CA VAL A 51 -1.03 -1.69 -15.28
C VAL A 51 -1.57 -3.10 -14.99
N ASP A 52 -2.42 -3.23 -13.99
CA ASP A 52 -3.02 -4.52 -13.62
C ASP A 52 -4.04 -5.01 -14.68
N GLU A 53 -4.82 -4.11 -15.27
CA GLU A 53 -5.76 -4.42 -16.36
C GLU A 53 -5.00 -4.88 -17.61
N ALA A 54 -3.94 -4.19 -18.00
CA ALA A 54 -3.11 -4.58 -19.14
C ALA A 54 -2.51 -5.99 -18.97
N ARG A 55 -2.09 -6.36 -17.74
CA ARG A 55 -1.58 -7.70 -17.44
C ARG A 55 -2.65 -8.78 -17.38
N ALA A 56 -3.89 -8.43 -17.07
CA ALA A 56 -5.00 -9.39 -17.00
C ALA A 56 -5.52 -9.76 -18.40
N ASP A 57 -5.40 -8.86 -19.37
CA ASP A 57 -5.83 -9.04 -20.75
C ASP A 57 -4.79 -9.73 -21.65
N GLU A 58 -3.58 -10.03 -21.12
CA GLU A 58 -2.62 -10.86 -21.86
C GLU A 58 -3.05 -12.34 -21.80
N PRO A 59 -3.57 -12.91 -22.91
CA PRO A 59 -3.78 -14.35 -23.00
C PRO A 59 -2.40 -15.03 -22.99
N GLU A 60 -2.24 -16.07 -22.19
CA GLU A 60 -1.00 -16.87 -22.04
C GLU A 60 -0.45 -17.44 -23.37
N ASP A 61 -1.18 -17.29 -24.48
CA ASP A 61 -0.89 -17.88 -25.78
C ASP A 61 -1.09 -16.92 -26.98
N SER A 62 -1.18 -15.61 -26.73
CA SER A 62 -1.27 -14.67 -27.85
C SER A 62 0.09 -14.56 -28.51
N GLY A 63 0.14 -14.88 -29.80
CA GLY A 63 1.26 -14.60 -30.71
C GLY A 63 1.54 -13.11 -30.85
N ALA A 64 1.67 -12.40 -29.71
CA ALA A 64 1.96 -10.99 -29.66
C ALA A 64 3.21 -10.67 -30.47
N ASP A 65 3.11 -9.68 -31.34
CA ASP A 65 4.19 -9.22 -32.22
C ASP A 65 5.49 -9.05 -31.40
N PRO A 66 6.59 -9.73 -31.81
CA PRO A 66 7.88 -9.56 -31.15
C PRO A 66 8.33 -8.12 -30.99
N ALA A 67 7.87 -7.21 -31.86
CA ALA A 67 8.14 -5.77 -31.76
C ALA A 67 7.38 -5.14 -30.60
N LEU A 68 6.14 -5.56 -30.34
CA LEU A 68 5.33 -5.07 -29.21
C LEU A 68 5.95 -5.50 -27.89
N ARG A 69 6.32 -6.77 -27.73
CA ARG A 69 7.01 -7.26 -26.51
C ARG A 69 8.32 -6.53 -26.24
N ARG A 70 9.09 -6.20 -27.30
CA ARG A 70 10.32 -5.41 -27.14
C ARG A 70 10.04 -3.96 -26.72
N LEU A 71 8.93 -3.38 -27.19
CA LEU A 71 8.52 -2.04 -26.78
C LEU A 71 8.09 -2.05 -25.30
N GLU A 72 7.29 -3.01 -24.89
CA GLU A 72 6.85 -3.20 -23.49
C GLU A 72 8.06 -3.35 -22.56
N ALA A 73 9.00 -4.24 -22.89
CA ALA A 73 10.23 -4.42 -22.11
C ALA A 73 11.06 -3.13 -22.01
N LYS A 74 11.09 -2.29 -23.06
CA LYS A 74 11.78 -0.99 -23.01
C LYS A 74 11.04 0.02 -22.13
N VAL A 75 9.71 0.02 -22.15
CA VAL A 75 8.88 0.87 -21.29
C VAL A 75 9.06 0.46 -19.83
N ASP A 76 9.01 -0.84 -19.52
CA ASP A 76 9.26 -1.35 -18.16
C ASP A 76 10.66 -0.98 -17.66
N LEU A 77 11.67 -1.10 -18.51
CA LEU A 77 13.02 -0.66 -18.18
C LEU A 77 13.10 0.84 -17.89
N LEU A 78 12.45 1.67 -18.71
CA LEU A 78 12.41 3.13 -18.51
C LEU A 78 11.69 3.49 -17.20
N VAL A 79 10.56 2.86 -16.91
CA VAL A 79 9.83 3.04 -15.65
C VAL A 79 10.72 2.66 -14.46
N GLY A 80 11.42 1.52 -14.54
CA GLY A 80 12.38 1.09 -13.52
C GLY A 80 13.54 2.07 -13.31
N LEU A 81 14.11 2.60 -14.41
CA LEU A 81 15.22 3.57 -14.34
C LEU A 81 14.75 4.92 -13.76
N VAL A 82 13.58 5.40 -14.15
CA VAL A 82 12.98 6.62 -13.58
C VAL A 82 12.71 6.42 -12.10
N GLY A 83 12.17 5.26 -11.73
CA GLY A 83 11.96 4.89 -10.34
C GLY A 83 13.24 4.89 -9.51
N ALA A 84 14.30 4.27 -10.02
CA ALA A 84 15.62 4.26 -9.38
C ALA A 84 16.21 5.67 -9.22
N LEU A 85 16.00 6.54 -10.20
CA LEU A 85 16.42 7.95 -10.12
C LEU A 85 15.68 8.73 -9.03
N ILE A 86 14.38 8.52 -8.90
CA ILE A 86 13.55 9.17 -7.85
C ILE A 86 13.96 8.69 -6.46
N GLN A 87 14.30 7.40 -6.32
CA GLN A 87 14.70 6.81 -5.04
C GLN A 87 16.15 7.11 -4.65
N ARG A 88 17.00 7.55 -5.59
CA ARG A 88 18.43 7.75 -5.35
C ARG A 88 18.75 8.70 -4.20
N ASP A 89 17.91 9.71 -4.00
CA ASP A 89 18.12 10.78 -3.02
C ASP A 89 17.28 10.61 -1.74
N GLN A 90 16.48 9.53 -1.64
CA GLN A 90 15.69 9.23 -0.45
C GLN A 90 16.08 7.86 0.10
N PRO A 91 16.31 7.75 1.43
CA PRO A 91 16.47 6.44 2.04
C PRO A 91 15.23 5.58 1.75
N ALA A 92 15.45 4.34 1.33
CA ALA A 92 14.37 3.40 1.09
C ALA A 92 13.65 3.11 2.42
N ASP A 93 12.33 3.13 2.39
CA ASP A 93 11.54 2.72 3.55
C ASP A 93 11.84 1.24 3.87
N PRO A 94 11.92 0.84 5.14
CA PRO A 94 12.09 -0.55 5.53
C PRO A 94 10.87 -1.38 5.12
N VAL A 95 11.12 -2.63 4.71
CA VAL A 95 10.05 -3.59 4.41
C VAL A 95 9.45 -4.09 5.71
N ARG A 96 8.17 -3.85 5.92
CA ARG A 96 7.43 -4.23 7.13
C ARG A 96 6.17 -5.00 6.81
N ARG A 97 5.77 -5.85 7.75
CA ARG A 97 4.48 -6.55 7.67
C ARG A 97 3.35 -5.58 7.97
N LEU A 98 2.34 -5.60 7.10
CA LEU A 98 1.10 -4.88 7.32
C LEU A 98 -0.09 -5.76 7.01
N HIS A 99 -1.19 -5.48 7.70
CA HIS A 99 -2.53 -5.96 7.38
C HIS A 99 -3.39 -4.71 7.18
N TRP A 100 -4.02 -4.53 6.03
CA TRP A 100 -4.68 -3.29 5.67
C TRP A 100 -5.97 -3.49 4.90
N SER A 101 -6.85 -2.52 5.02
CA SER A 101 -8.15 -2.39 4.35
C SER A 101 -8.29 -0.95 3.84
N SER A 102 -9.44 -0.60 3.23
CA SER A 102 -9.76 0.79 2.90
C SER A 102 -9.99 1.68 4.14
N ARG A 103 -10.21 1.08 5.32
CA ARG A 103 -10.47 1.81 6.57
C ARG A 103 -9.22 2.10 7.38
N GLY A 104 -8.16 1.32 7.19
CA GLY A 104 -6.95 1.46 7.99
C GLY A 104 -5.98 0.29 7.86
N ALA A 105 -4.97 0.30 8.71
CA ALA A 105 -3.93 -0.72 8.69
C ALA A 105 -3.46 -1.10 10.09
N SER A 106 -2.96 -2.32 10.27
CA SER A 106 -2.07 -2.67 11.37
C SER A 106 -0.66 -2.91 10.82
N VAL A 107 0.33 -2.28 11.42
CA VAL A 107 1.73 -2.26 10.97
C VAL A 107 2.63 -2.72 12.08
N VAL A 108 3.52 -3.67 11.79
CA VAL A 108 4.58 -4.08 12.73
C VAL A 108 5.77 -3.14 12.51
N LEU A 109 6.20 -2.47 13.57
CA LEU A 109 7.33 -1.56 13.58
C LEU A 109 8.58 -2.28 14.09
N ASP A 110 9.76 -1.73 13.81
CA ASP A 110 10.99 -2.25 14.40
C ASP A 110 11.09 -1.83 15.88
N ALA A 111 11.79 -2.60 16.69
CA ALA A 111 11.92 -2.33 18.13
C ALA A 111 12.62 -0.97 18.42
N ASP A 112 13.46 -0.51 17.51
CA ASP A 112 14.22 0.73 17.61
C ASP A 112 13.48 1.95 16.99
N ASP A 113 12.28 1.73 16.42
CA ASP A 113 11.49 2.83 15.89
C ASP A 113 10.88 3.67 17.03
N ASP A 114 10.79 4.98 16.81
CA ASP A 114 9.96 5.85 17.63
C ASP A 114 8.48 5.46 17.43
N ALA A 115 8.01 4.56 18.27
CA ALA A 115 6.61 4.11 18.20
C ALA A 115 5.68 5.29 18.53
N PRO A 116 4.68 5.55 17.67
CA PRO A 116 3.71 6.60 17.95
C PRO A 116 2.88 6.24 19.18
N ILE A 117 2.24 7.20 19.81
CA ILE A 117 1.32 6.96 20.92
C ILE A 117 -0.14 6.92 20.45
N VAL A 118 -1.00 6.26 21.24
CA VAL A 118 -2.44 6.21 20.94
C VAL A 118 -3.03 7.61 20.90
N GLY A 119 -3.73 7.93 19.82
CA GLY A 119 -4.33 9.23 19.55
C GLY A 119 -3.50 10.12 18.63
N ASP A 120 -2.24 9.79 18.36
CA ASP A 120 -1.43 10.56 17.44
C ASP A 120 -2.02 10.56 16.02
N ALA A 121 -1.91 11.73 15.39
CA ALA A 121 -2.11 11.87 13.95
C ALA A 121 -0.78 11.57 13.24
N VAL A 122 -0.81 10.63 12.31
CA VAL A 122 0.35 10.16 11.54
C VAL A 122 0.02 10.06 10.06
N VAL A 123 1.02 9.85 9.23
CA VAL A 123 0.84 9.48 7.83
C VAL A 123 1.48 8.12 7.60
N LEU A 124 0.69 7.15 7.16
CA LEU A 124 1.23 5.90 6.62
C LEU A 124 1.76 6.18 5.21
N ARG A 125 3.07 6.11 5.06
CA ARG A 125 3.74 6.12 3.76
C ARG A 125 4.00 4.67 3.37
N LEU A 126 3.44 4.24 2.25
CA LEU A 126 3.44 2.85 1.80
C LEU A 126 3.72 2.78 0.30
N GLN A 127 4.69 1.97 -0.12
CA GLN A 127 4.89 1.63 -1.52
C GLN A 127 4.00 0.43 -1.88
N PRO A 128 2.90 0.63 -2.61
CA PRO A 128 1.92 -0.44 -2.83
C PRO A 128 2.37 -1.48 -3.86
N SER A 129 3.35 -1.16 -4.70
CA SER A 129 3.78 -2.01 -5.81
C SER A 129 5.29 -1.94 -6.02
N ASP A 130 5.88 -3.05 -6.44
CA ASP A 130 7.30 -3.11 -6.80
C ASP A 130 7.58 -2.51 -8.19
N THR A 131 6.54 -2.39 -9.02
CA THR A 131 6.64 -1.83 -10.38
C THR A 131 6.61 -0.31 -10.41
N LEU A 132 5.93 0.33 -9.46
CA LEU A 132 5.87 1.78 -9.35
C LEU A 132 6.52 2.21 -8.04
N PRO A 133 7.63 2.96 -8.10
CA PRO A 133 8.40 3.32 -6.90
C PRO A 133 7.73 4.43 -6.07
N GLU A 134 6.61 4.98 -6.53
CA GLU A 134 5.91 6.03 -5.82
C GLU A 134 5.19 5.48 -4.58
N ALA A 135 5.25 6.22 -3.48
CA ALA A 135 4.61 5.84 -2.23
C ALA A 135 3.25 6.53 -2.07
N LEU A 136 2.27 5.74 -1.68
CA LEU A 136 0.96 6.20 -1.22
C LEU A 136 1.13 6.79 0.19
N GLN A 137 0.55 7.96 0.44
CA GLN A 137 0.57 8.63 1.73
C GLN A 137 -0.87 8.76 2.24
N LEU A 138 -1.19 8.02 3.28
CA LEU A 138 -2.52 7.96 3.88
C LEU A 138 -2.50 8.57 5.29
N PRO A 139 -3.13 9.73 5.48
CA PRO A 139 -3.32 10.29 6.81
C PRO A 139 -4.13 9.35 7.69
N ALA A 140 -3.72 9.22 8.94
CA ALA A 140 -4.32 8.26 9.87
C ALA A 140 -4.18 8.70 11.32
N HIS A 141 -4.98 8.08 12.20
CA HIS A 141 -4.87 8.20 13.64
C HIS A 141 -4.55 6.85 14.27
N VAL A 142 -3.68 6.85 15.26
CA VAL A 142 -3.30 5.67 16.03
C VAL A 142 -4.44 5.29 16.98
N LEU A 143 -5.06 4.13 16.76
CA LEU A 143 -6.16 3.62 17.59
C LEU A 143 -5.67 2.85 18.80
N ALA A 144 -4.64 2.03 18.59
CA ALA A 144 -4.07 1.15 19.61
C ALA A 144 -2.63 0.80 19.26
N ILE A 145 -1.87 0.40 20.27
CA ILE A 145 -0.53 -0.18 20.11
C ILE A 145 -0.49 -1.45 20.96
N GLU A 146 0.06 -2.50 20.41
CA GLU A 146 0.37 -3.75 21.12
C GLU A 146 1.83 -4.15 20.87
N THR A 147 2.38 -4.96 21.76
CA THR A 147 3.71 -5.53 21.56
C THR A 147 3.56 -6.99 21.18
N ILE A 148 4.12 -7.38 20.03
CA ILE A 148 4.12 -8.76 19.54
C ILE A 148 5.56 -9.19 19.33
N GLU A 149 5.98 -10.25 20.01
CA GLU A 149 7.34 -10.81 19.91
C GLU A 149 8.44 -9.75 20.15
N GLY A 150 8.17 -8.77 21.02
CA GLY A 150 9.10 -7.69 21.33
C GLY A 150 9.07 -6.49 20.37
N ALA A 151 8.29 -6.55 19.28
CA ALA A 151 8.12 -5.46 18.33
C ALA A 151 6.77 -4.76 18.54
N PRO A 152 6.70 -3.42 18.45
CA PRO A 152 5.44 -2.71 18.53
C PRO A 152 4.62 -2.89 17.24
N ARG A 153 3.31 -3.11 17.40
CA ARG A 153 2.33 -3.10 16.30
C ARG A 153 1.37 -1.94 16.51
N ALA A 154 1.34 -1.03 15.56
CA ALA A 154 0.43 0.10 15.55
C ALA A 154 -0.84 -0.23 14.74
N TRP A 155 -2.00 0.13 15.28
CA TRP A 155 -3.31 0.03 14.64
C TRP A 155 -3.75 1.42 14.22
N LEU A 156 -3.89 1.64 12.91
CA LEU A 156 -4.08 2.94 12.28
C LEU A 156 -5.45 3.01 11.60
N ARG A 157 -6.25 3.99 11.93
CA ARG A 157 -7.49 4.30 11.20
C ARG A 157 -7.19 5.44 10.23
N PHE A 158 -7.46 5.23 8.95
CA PHE A 158 -7.32 6.30 7.96
C PHE A 158 -8.32 7.42 8.21
N ASP A 159 -7.88 8.64 7.95
CA ASP A 159 -8.78 9.78 7.86
C ASP A 159 -9.72 9.60 6.67
N PRO A 160 -10.86 10.29 6.62
CA PRO A 160 -11.78 10.18 5.48
C PRO A 160 -11.05 10.42 4.16
N LEU A 161 -11.05 9.39 3.32
CA LEU A 161 -10.42 9.44 2.00
C LEU A 161 -11.39 10.06 0.98
N PRO A 162 -10.87 10.75 -0.07
CA PRO A 162 -11.70 11.12 -1.22
C PRO A 162 -12.38 9.87 -1.81
N PRO A 163 -13.67 9.94 -2.19
CA PRO A 163 -14.43 8.76 -2.63
C PRO A 163 -13.79 8.00 -3.80
N ASN A 164 -13.13 8.72 -4.72
CA ASN A 164 -12.42 8.09 -5.83
C ASN A 164 -11.21 7.29 -5.36
N LEU A 165 -10.43 7.83 -4.42
CA LEU A 165 -9.25 7.15 -3.87
C LEU A 165 -9.69 5.92 -3.07
N GLU A 166 -10.74 6.04 -2.25
CA GLU A 166 -11.29 4.93 -1.48
C GLU A 166 -11.74 3.79 -2.40
N ALA A 167 -12.51 4.08 -3.44
CA ALA A 167 -12.96 3.07 -4.41
C ALA A 167 -11.81 2.40 -5.16
N LEU A 168 -10.74 3.15 -5.53
CA LEU A 168 -9.55 2.59 -6.16
C LEU A 168 -8.78 1.68 -5.20
N LEU A 169 -8.66 2.08 -3.94
CA LEU A 169 -8.00 1.30 -2.90
C LEU A 169 -8.75 -0.01 -2.63
N GLU A 170 -10.08 0.01 -2.53
CA GLU A 170 -10.90 -1.19 -2.37
C GLU A 170 -10.72 -2.17 -3.52
N ARG A 171 -10.73 -1.67 -4.77
CA ARG A 171 -10.49 -2.52 -5.95
C ARG A 171 -9.09 -3.12 -5.93
N TYR A 172 -8.10 -2.36 -5.52
CA TYR A 172 -6.72 -2.84 -5.40
C TYR A 172 -6.61 -3.94 -4.34
N LEU A 173 -7.15 -3.74 -3.15
CA LEU A 173 -7.18 -4.72 -2.06
C LEU A 173 -7.94 -5.99 -2.45
N PHE A 174 -9.05 -5.85 -3.16
CA PHE A 174 -9.78 -7.00 -3.69
C PHE A 174 -8.92 -7.85 -4.64
N ARG A 175 -8.14 -7.20 -5.52
CA ARG A 175 -7.22 -7.92 -6.42
C ARG A 175 -6.11 -8.63 -5.65
N LEU A 176 -5.50 -7.98 -4.66
CA LEU A 176 -4.50 -8.61 -3.79
C LEU A 176 -5.08 -9.82 -3.08
N HIS A 177 -6.25 -9.69 -2.49
CA HIS A 177 -6.94 -10.78 -1.82
C HIS A 177 -7.20 -11.97 -2.75
N ARG A 178 -7.71 -11.71 -3.96
CA ARG A 178 -7.92 -12.77 -4.97
C ARG A 178 -6.62 -13.48 -5.36
N ARG A 179 -5.52 -12.76 -5.54
CA ARG A 179 -4.20 -13.35 -5.84
C ARG A 179 -3.73 -14.24 -4.69
N ALA A 180 -3.80 -13.76 -3.46
CA ALA A 180 -3.42 -14.53 -2.28
C ALA A 180 -4.26 -15.82 -2.12
N VAL A 181 -5.56 -15.78 -2.39
CA VAL A 181 -6.43 -16.96 -2.38
C VAL A 181 -6.05 -17.95 -3.49
N ALA A 182 -5.75 -17.47 -4.69
CA ALA A 182 -5.35 -18.31 -5.82
C ALA A 182 -4.00 -19.02 -5.55
N GLU A 183 -3.03 -18.32 -4.98
CA GLU A 183 -1.73 -18.88 -4.60
C GLU A 183 -1.84 -19.95 -3.52
N ARG A 184 -2.64 -19.72 -2.46
CA ARG A 184 -2.91 -20.73 -1.42
C ARG A 184 -3.55 -22.01 -1.99
N ARG A 185 -4.38 -21.88 -3.04
CA ARG A 185 -4.99 -23.05 -3.72
C ARG A 185 -3.99 -23.84 -4.57
N ARG A 186 -2.98 -23.17 -5.13
CA ARG A 186 -1.93 -23.82 -5.93
C ARG A 186 -0.90 -24.58 -5.06
N GLN A 187 -0.78 -24.20 -3.79
CA GLN A 187 0.17 -24.80 -2.82
C GLN A 187 -0.42 -26.02 -2.08
N ARG A 188 -1.70 -26.32 -2.25
CA ARG A 188 -2.41 -27.50 -1.67
C ARG A 188 -2.54 -28.60 -2.69
#